data_415ed8d17006529f1fcec22ba1d42173
#
_entry.id   415ed8d17006529f1fcec22ba1d42173
#
_cell.length_a   1.000
_cell.length_b   1.000
_cell.length_c   1.000
_cell.angle_alpha   90.00
_cell.angle_beta   90.00
_cell.angle_gamma   90.00
#
_symmetry.space_group_name_H-M   'P 1'
#
loop_
_entity.id
_entity.type
_entity.pdbx_description
1 polymer ?
#
loop_
_entity_poly.entity_id
_entity_poly.type
_entity_poly.pdbx_seq_one_letter_code
_entity_poly.pdbx_strand_id
1 'polypeptide(L)'
;FTVEALLESAGYVEGSHFVKQDITKDGKKPDFTFYLGNNKKVNMDSKFPLEGYKRIIELEKDFKNPENDEVNKQNIQKSIDLETKDFLNTVRDTIRDTSKKPGYVDINENTIPYMVIYIPVENIFQMLLNSSIPSSGQPFIEYASEQKVMLAGPATLLMQLEIIKNSQKVFAMYEKTSDIAEMNEKFYSEAQKFVGAIEKIDKDLTSTQDSFGKLKALRMN
;
A
#
# COMPACT_ATOMS: atom_id res chain seq x y z
N PHE A 1 15.25 -5.34 1.16
CA PHE A 1 15.32 -4.29 2.20
C PHE A 1 14.25 -4.60 3.25
N THR A 2 14.63 -4.62 4.54
CA THR A 2 13.67 -4.69 5.64
C THR A 2 13.04 -3.31 5.86
N VAL A 3 11.86 -3.27 6.48
CA VAL A 3 11.20 -2.01 6.87
C VAL A 3 12.13 -1.19 7.77
N GLU A 4 12.82 -1.85 8.71
CA GLU A 4 13.76 -1.19 9.62
C GLU A 4 14.88 -0.47 8.86
N ALA A 5 15.54 -1.17 7.93
CA ALA A 5 16.61 -0.57 7.15
C ALA A 5 16.12 0.64 6.32
N LEU A 6 14.87 0.59 5.82
CA LEU A 6 14.25 1.71 5.12
C LEU A 6 14.03 2.90 6.08
N LEU A 7 13.48 2.65 7.26
CA LEU A 7 13.20 3.68 8.26
C LEU A 7 14.49 4.32 8.79
N GLU A 8 15.49 3.51 9.11
CA GLU A 8 16.80 3.98 9.58
C GLU A 8 17.50 4.85 8.53
N SER A 9 17.48 4.43 7.25
CA SER A 9 18.05 5.20 6.14
C SER A 9 17.39 6.57 5.97
N ALA A 10 16.12 6.70 6.37
CA ALA A 10 15.37 7.96 6.36
C ALA A 10 15.48 8.75 7.67
N GLY A 11 16.33 8.32 8.60
CA GLY A 11 16.57 9.02 9.88
C GLY A 11 15.49 8.75 10.94
N TYR A 12 14.66 7.73 10.78
CA TYR A 12 13.74 7.30 11.84
C TYR A 12 14.50 6.51 12.89
N VAL A 13 14.27 6.80 14.17
CA VAL A 13 14.95 6.19 15.31
C VAL A 13 13.94 5.41 16.14
N GLU A 14 14.24 4.12 16.38
CA GLU A 14 13.43 3.28 17.28
C GLU A 14 13.42 3.85 18.70
N GLY A 15 12.30 3.79 19.36
CA GLY A 15 12.09 4.39 20.69
C GLY A 15 11.72 5.88 20.67
N SER A 16 12.05 6.61 19.60
CA SER A 16 11.72 8.04 19.47
C SER A 16 10.66 8.31 18.42
N HIS A 17 10.81 7.75 17.23
CA HIS A 17 9.90 7.95 16.11
C HIS A 17 8.94 6.78 15.92
N PHE A 18 9.36 5.58 16.26
CA PHE A 18 8.56 4.37 16.21
C PHE A 18 9.00 3.35 17.25
N VAL A 19 8.14 2.39 17.52
CA VAL A 19 8.45 1.17 18.28
C VAL A 19 7.96 -0.05 17.53
N LYS A 20 8.61 -1.18 17.78
CA LYS A 20 8.21 -2.47 17.24
C LYS A 20 7.38 -3.23 18.27
N GLN A 21 6.33 -3.92 17.78
CA GLN A 21 5.49 -4.82 18.57
C GLN A 21 4.95 -4.19 19.85
N ASP A 22 4.58 -2.91 19.80
CA ASP A 22 3.91 -2.21 20.90
C ASP A 22 2.59 -2.92 21.27
N ILE A 23 2.36 -3.12 22.57
CA ILE A 23 1.18 -3.86 23.02
C ILE A 23 0.02 -2.88 23.16
N THR A 24 -1.04 -3.05 22.34
CA THR A 24 -2.30 -2.33 22.50
C THR A 24 -3.03 -2.75 23.76
N LYS A 25 -3.99 -1.97 24.24
CA LYS A 25 -4.83 -2.32 25.41
C LYS A 25 -5.53 -3.67 25.26
N ASP A 26 -5.86 -4.05 24.03
CA ASP A 26 -6.48 -5.33 23.70
C ASP A 26 -5.46 -6.47 23.56
N GLY A 27 -4.20 -6.27 23.93
CA GLY A 27 -3.14 -7.27 23.91
C GLY A 27 -2.67 -7.64 22.49
N LYS A 28 -3.02 -6.88 21.47
CA LYS A 28 -2.53 -7.05 20.10
C LYS A 28 -1.21 -6.31 19.91
N LYS A 29 -0.41 -6.77 18.94
CA LYS A 29 0.92 -6.23 18.66
C LYS A 29 1.02 -5.89 17.19
N PRO A 30 0.80 -4.63 16.79
CA PRO A 30 1.22 -4.16 15.47
C PRO A 30 2.72 -4.40 15.28
N ASP A 31 3.14 -4.67 14.07
CA ASP A 31 4.58 -4.85 13.81
C ASP A 31 5.35 -3.55 14.09
N PHE A 32 4.75 -2.42 13.78
CA PHE A 32 5.30 -1.07 14.07
C PHE A 32 4.19 -0.13 14.55
N THR A 33 4.54 0.73 15.49
CA THR A 33 3.73 1.88 15.91
C THR A 33 4.57 3.13 15.74
N PHE A 34 4.13 4.07 14.90
CA PHE A 34 4.82 5.34 14.64
C PHE A 34 4.21 6.44 15.51
N TYR A 35 5.07 7.21 16.16
CA TYR A 35 4.68 8.38 16.92
C TYR A 35 4.62 9.61 16.02
N LEU A 36 3.47 10.24 16.03
CA LEU A 36 3.18 11.45 15.29
C LEU A 36 3.11 12.61 16.29
N GLY A 37 3.25 13.83 15.88
CA GLY A 37 3.08 14.96 16.80
C GLY A 37 1.75 14.89 17.58
N ASN A 38 1.66 15.64 18.68
CA ASN A 38 0.45 15.76 19.53
C ASN A 38 -0.06 14.46 20.13
N ASN A 39 0.85 13.62 20.59
CA ASN A 39 0.51 12.33 21.19
C ASN A 39 -0.32 11.41 20.31
N LYS A 40 -0.32 11.62 18.98
CA LYS A 40 -0.98 10.74 18.03
C LYS A 40 -0.02 9.65 17.56
N LYS A 41 -0.60 8.51 17.18
CA LYS A 41 0.15 7.37 16.63
C LYS A 41 -0.55 6.74 15.44
N VAL A 42 0.21 6.04 14.59
CA VAL A 42 -0.31 5.17 13.54
C VAL A 42 0.33 3.79 13.65
N ASN A 43 -0.49 2.77 13.57
CA ASN A 43 -0.05 1.38 13.59
C ASN A 43 0.16 0.86 12.18
N MET A 44 1.17 0.02 12.00
CA MET A 44 1.49 -0.63 10.73
C MET A 44 1.67 -2.13 10.93
N ASP A 45 1.10 -2.89 10.01
CA ASP A 45 1.33 -4.33 9.87
C ASP A 45 2.17 -4.57 8.61
N SER A 46 3.24 -5.36 8.72
CA SER A 46 4.16 -5.67 7.62
C SER A 46 4.01 -7.09 7.09
N LYS A 47 3.07 -7.87 7.65
CA LYS A 47 2.80 -9.24 7.24
C LYS A 47 1.92 -9.26 6.01
N PHE A 48 2.52 -9.42 4.86
CA PHE A 48 1.86 -9.47 3.58
C PHE A 48 1.96 -10.87 2.94
N PRO A 49 0.89 -11.41 2.32
CA PRO A 49 0.89 -12.76 1.72
C PRO A 49 1.67 -12.77 0.41
N LEU A 50 2.95 -13.16 0.43
CA LEU A 50 3.83 -13.16 -0.74
C LEU A 50 3.77 -14.42 -1.58
N GLU A 51 3.27 -15.53 -1.02
CA GLU A 51 3.38 -16.85 -1.67
C GLU A 51 2.60 -16.93 -3.00
N GLY A 52 1.39 -16.36 -3.07
CA GLY A 52 0.64 -16.30 -4.32
C GLY A 52 1.38 -15.51 -5.41
N TYR A 53 2.01 -14.40 -5.04
CA TYR A 53 2.79 -13.62 -5.99
C TYR A 53 4.04 -14.37 -6.51
N LYS A 54 4.72 -15.13 -5.65
CA LYS A 54 5.86 -15.97 -6.08
C LYS A 54 5.43 -16.98 -7.15
N ARG A 55 4.27 -17.64 -6.96
CA ARG A 55 3.72 -18.59 -7.95
C ARG A 55 3.40 -17.90 -9.27
N ILE A 56 2.85 -16.70 -9.23
CA ILE A 56 2.60 -15.90 -10.45
C ILE A 56 3.92 -15.65 -11.20
N ILE A 57 4.97 -15.22 -10.52
CA ILE A 57 6.28 -14.96 -11.13
C ILE A 57 6.90 -16.22 -11.72
N GLU A 58 6.73 -17.37 -11.08
CA GLU A 58 7.20 -18.66 -11.62
C GLU A 58 6.46 -19.02 -12.92
N LEU A 59 5.13 -18.90 -12.92
CA LEU A 59 4.32 -19.12 -14.13
C LEU A 59 4.65 -18.14 -15.25
N GLU A 60 4.93 -16.86 -14.94
CA GLU A 60 5.36 -15.88 -15.94
C GLU A 60 6.72 -16.22 -16.56
N LYS A 61 7.65 -16.81 -15.79
CA LYS A 61 8.92 -17.31 -16.32
C LYS A 61 8.71 -18.47 -17.28
N ASP A 62 7.84 -19.41 -16.90
CA ASP A 62 7.49 -20.54 -17.75
C ASP A 62 6.79 -20.08 -19.03
N PHE A 63 5.90 -19.09 -18.95
CA PHE A 63 5.26 -18.50 -20.12
C PHE A 63 6.27 -17.90 -21.12
N LYS A 64 7.34 -17.29 -20.62
CA LYS A 64 8.42 -16.70 -21.44
C LYS A 64 9.41 -17.72 -21.98
N ASN A 65 9.33 -18.98 -21.56
CA ASN A 65 10.22 -20.01 -22.04
C ASN A 65 9.97 -20.26 -23.55
N PRO A 66 10.99 -20.09 -24.43
CA PRO A 66 10.82 -20.25 -25.88
C PRO A 66 10.56 -21.71 -26.30
N GLU A 67 10.81 -22.68 -25.43
CA GLU A 67 10.55 -24.11 -25.69
C GLU A 67 9.07 -24.47 -25.60
N ASN A 68 8.23 -23.60 -24.98
CA ASN A 68 6.79 -23.81 -24.89
C ASN A 68 6.10 -23.47 -26.20
N ASP A 69 5.31 -24.42 -26.70
CA ASP A 69 4.42 -24.22 -27.83
C ASP A 69 3.21 -23.33 -27.47
N GLU A 70 2.45 -22.91 -28.46
CA GLU A 70 1.29 -22.02 -28.28
C GLU A 70 0.19 -22.62 -27.39
N VAL A 71 0.01 -23.95 -27.41
CA VAL A 71 -0.98 -24.63 -26.56
C VAL A 71 -0.56 -24.59 -25.10
N ASN A 72 0.72 -24.87 -24.82
CA ASN A 72 1.28 -24.76 -23.48
C ASN A 72 1.23 -23.33 -22.96
N LYS A 73 1.58 -22.33 -23.76
CA LYS A 73 1.46 -20.92 -23.40
C LYS A 73 0.03 -20.52 -23.04
N GLN A 74 -0.97 -20.97 -23.79
CA GLN A 74 -2.38 -20.72 -23.46
C GLN A 74 -2.79 -21.34 -22.12
N ASN A 75 -2.29 -22.54 -21.80
CA ASN A 75 -2.56 -23.19 -20.52
C ASN A 75 -1.87 -22.47 -19.37
N ILE A 76 -0.62 -22.06 -19.54
CA ILE A 76 0.12 -21.28 -18.56
C ILE A 76 -0.56 -19.93 -18.33
N GLN A 77 -1.03 -19.25 -19.38
CA GLN A 77 -1.77 -17.98 -19.23
C GLN A 77 -3.03 -18.14 -18.38
N LYS A 78 -3.83 -19.20 -18.60
CA LYS A 78 -4.99 -19.50 -17.76
C LYS A 78 -4.60 -19.73 -16.30
N SER A 79 -3.47 -20.37 -16.05
CA SER A 79 -2.95 -20.59 -14.70
C SER A 79 -2.51 -19.29 -14.05
N ILE A 80 -1.87 -18.38 -14.78
CA ILE A 80 -1.52 -17.02 -14.32
C ILE A 80 -2.78 -16.25 -13.93
N ASP A 81 -3.81 -16.27 -14.78
CA ASP A 81 -5.06 -15.54 -14.55
C ASP A 81 -5.77 -16.07 -13.27
N LEU A 82 -5.79 -17.40 -13.09
CA LEU A 82 -6.38 -18.02 -11.91
C LEU A 82 -5.59 -17.67 -10.63
N GLU A 83 -4.27 -17.86 -10.65
CA GLU A 83 -3.41 -17.57 -9.50
C GLU A 83 -3.45 -16.08 -9.13
N THR A 84 -3.50 -15.21 -10.14
CA THR A 84 -3.66 -13.76 -9.94
C THR A 84 -4.98 -13.44 -9.23
N LYS A 85 -6.07 -14.05 -9.67
CA LYS A 85 -7.38 -13.88 -9.03
C LYS A 85 -7.38 -14.35 -7.58
N ASP A 86 -6.77 -15.50 -7.31
CA ASP A 86 -6.69 -16.08 -5.96
C ASP A 86 -5.79 -15.23 -5.05
N PHE A 87 -4.68 -14.74 -5.59
CA PHE A 87 -3.81 -13.81 -4.89
C PHE A 87 -4.54 -12.51 -4.52
N LEU A 88 -5.26 -11.89 -5.46
CA LEU A 88 -6.04 -10.68 -5.22
C LEU A 88 -7.13 -10.90 -4.15
N ASN A 89 -7.82 -12.05 -4.16
CA ASN A 89 -8.76 -12.40 -3.11
C ASN A 89 -8.08 -12.53 -1.74
N THR A 90 -6.91 -13.16 -1.69
CA THR A 90 -6.11 -13.29 -0.45
C THR A 90 -5.70 -11.92 0.09
N VAL A 91 -5.29 -11.00 -0.77
CA VAL A 91 -4.96 -9.61 -0.37
C VAL A 91 -6.19 -8.88 0.17
N ARG A 92 -7.34 -8.99 -0.49
CA ARG A 92 -8.61 -8.42 0.01
C ARG A 92 -8.91 -8.93 1.42
N ASP A 93 -8.82 -10.24 1.64
CA ASP A 93 -9.10 -10.84 2.94
C ASP A 93 -8.08 -10.41 4.00
N THR A 94 -6.80 -10.29 3.62
CA THR A 94 -5.74 -9.74 4.48
C THR A 94 -6.05 -8.31 4.93
N ILE A 95 -6.47 -7.44 4.01
CA ILE A 95 -6.87 -6.06 4.32
C ILE A 95 -8.04 -6.06 5.32
N ARG A 96 -9.09 -6.82 5.03
CA ARG A 96 -10.28 -6.92 5.88
C ARG A 96 -9.94 -7.44 7.28
N ASP A 97 -9.17 -8.51 7.37
CA ASP A 97 -8.89 -9.18 8.64
C ASP A 97 -7.90 -8.36 9.48
N THR A 98 -6.97 -7.66 8.84
CA THR A 98 -6.05 -6.77 9.53
C THR A 98 -6.75 -5.51 10.04
N SER A 99 -7.66 -4.92 9.27
CA SER A 99 -8.43 -3.74 9.68
C SER A 99 -9.32 -3.98 10.90
N LYS A 100 -9.73 -5.23 11.12
CA LYS A 100 -10.58 -5.64 12.27
C LYS A 100 -9.80 -5.99 13.53
N LYS A 101 -8.46 -5.95 13.49
CA LYS A 101 -7.64 -6.25 14.67
C LYS A 101 -7.90 -5.19 15.76
N PRO A 102 -8.35 -5.60 16.98
CA PRO A 102 -8.60 -4.64 18.06
C PRO A 102 -7.36 -3.81 18.40
N GLY A 103 -7.55 -2.53 18.69
CA GLY A 103 -6.48 -1.61 19.09
C GLY A 103 -5.58 -1.11 17.94
N TYR A 104 -5.75 -1.60 16.69
CA TYR A 104 -4.97 -1.09 15.55
C TYR A 104 -5.45 0.29 15.10
N VAL A 105 -6.76 0.53 15.16
CA VAL A 105 -7.37 1.85 15.00
C VAL A 105 -8.28 2.09 16.20
N ASP A 106 -7.80 2.84 17.18
CA ASP A 106 -8.54 3.19 18.38
C ASP A 106 -8.26 4.65 18.78
N ILE A 107 -9.26 5.49 18.59
CA ILE A 107 -9.19 6.94 18.91
C ILE A 107 -8.90 7.16 20.40
N ASN A 108 -9.39 6.27 21.29
CA ASN A 108 -9.16 6.36 22.74
C ASN A 108 -7.69 6.02 23.10
N GLU A 109 -6.96 5.35 22.22
CA GLU A 109 -5.53 5.11 22.33
C GLU A 109 -4.68 6.09 21.52
N ASN A 110 -5.27 7.21 21.12
CA ASN A 110 -4.63 8.25 20.33
C ASN A 110 -4.15 7.79 18.94
N THR A 111 -4.70 6.72 18.38
CA THR A 111 -4.40 6.41 16.97
C THR A 111 -5.10 7.41 16.06
N ILE A 112 -4.49 7.68 14.88
CA ILE A 112 -5.24 8.26 13.78
C ILE A 112 -6.30 7.27 13.28
N PRO A 113 -7.35 7.71 12.55
CA PRO A 113 -8.44 6.83 12.10
C PRO A 113 -8.04 5.88 10.96
N TYR A 114 -6.77 5.60 10.82
CA TYR A 114 -6.20 4.70 9.81
C TYR A 114 -5.05 3.88 10.39
N MET A 115 -4.82 2.73 9.78
CA MET A 115 -3.60 1.96 9.94
C MET A 115 -2.89 1.80 8.58
N VAL A 116 -1.64 1.37 8.60
CA VAL A 116 -0.86 1.09 7.39
C VAL A 116 -0.67 -0.42 7.23
N ILE A 117 -0.86 -0.94 6.02
CA ILE A 117 -0.38 -2.26 5.61
C ILE A 117 0.80 -2.05 4.66
N TYR A 118 1.97 -2.52 5.07
CA TYR A 118 3.18 -2.44 4.25
C TYR A 118 3.28 -3.63 3.30
N ILE A 119 3.52 -3.33 2.03
CA ILE A 119 3.69 -4.28 0.95
C ILE A 119 5.17 -4.28 0.56
N PRO A 120 5.95 -5.34 0.90
CA PRO A 120 7.41 -5.30 0.79
C PRO A 120 7.97 -5.35 -0.63
N VAL A 121 7.11 -5.54 -1.63
CA VAL A 121 7.47 -5.66 -3.04
C VAL A 121 6.77 -4.58 -3.84
N GLU A 122 7.53 -3.68 -4.45
CA GLU A 122 7.00 -2.54 -5.21
C GLU A 122 6.08 -2.99 -6.35
N ASN A 123 6.44 -4.05 -7.09
CA ASN A 123 5.61 -4.56 -8.18
C ASN A 123 4.24 -5.05 -7.70
N ILE A 124 4.15 -5.60 -6.49
CA ILE A 124 2.84 -5.97 -5.91
C ILE A 124 2.04 -4.71 -5.59
N PHE A 125 2.68 -3.70 -5.01
CA PHE A 125 2.02 -2.43 -4.72
C PHE A 125 1.46 -1.80 -5.99
N GLN A 126 2.26 -1.71 -7.05
CA GLN A 126 1.83 -1.22 -8.37
C GLN A 126 0.70 -2.08 -8.98
N MET A 127 0.80 -3.39 -8.86
CA MET A 127 -0.26 -4.31 -9.29
C MET A 127 -1.58 -4.00 -8.58
N LEU A 128 -1.57 -3.78 -7.26
CA LEU A 128 -2.79 -3.48 -6.49
C LEU A 128 -3.36 -2.09 -6.82
N LEU A 129 -2.52 -1.09 -7.10
CA LEU A 129 -2.98 0.23 -7.56
C LEU A 129 -3.80 0.14 -8.86
N ASN A 130 -3.44 -0.80 -9.73
CA ASN A 130 -4.04 -0.98 -11.06
C ASN A 130 -5.07 -2.13 -11.10
N SER A 131 -5.36 -2.78 -9.96
CA SER A 131 -6.27 -3.91 -9.89
C SER A 131 -7.54 -3.58 -9.15
N SER A 132 -8.59 -4.35 -9.48
CA SER A 132 -9.85 -4.36 -8.77
C SER A 132 -10.06 -5.70 -8.08
N ILE A 133 -10.88 -5.70 -7.03
CA ILE A 133 -11.29 -6.92 -6.31
C ILE A 133 -12.09 -7.80 -7.27
N PRO A 134 -11.69 -9.08 -7.48
CA PRO A 134 -12.30 -9.93 -8.49
C PRO A 134 -13.81 -10.17 -8.30
N SER A 135 -14.30 -10.11 -7.06
CA SER A 135 -15.71 -10.38 -6.74
C SER A 135 -16.63 -9.16 -6.90
N SER A 136 -16.13 -7.94 -6.76
CA SER A 136 -16.94 -6.71 -6.75
C SER A 136 -16.59 -5.73 -7.87
N GLY A 137 -15.41 -5.86 -8.48
CA GLY A 137 -14.89 -4.87 -9.43
C GLY A 137 -14.44 -3.55 -8.78
N GLN A 138 -14.48 -3.46 -7.44
CA GLN A 138 -14.06 -2.26 -6.72
C GLN A 138 -12.52 -2.12 -6.73
N PRO A 139 -11.97 -0.93 -7.02
CA PRO A 139 -10.53 -0.69 -6.93
C PRO A 139 -9.98 -1.02 -5.53
N PHE A 140 -8.81 -1.65 -5.45
CA PHE A 140 -8.20 -2.06 -4.17
C PHE A 140 -7.94 -0.87 -3.24
N ILE A 141 -7.52 0.27 -3.79
CA ILE A 141 -7.26 1.49 -3.01
C ILE A 141 -8.53 2.01 -2.36
N GLU A 142 -9.63 2.02 -3.09
CA GLU A 142 -10.95 2.45 -2.58
C GLU A 142 -11.40 1.51 -1.45
N TYR A 143 -11.35 0.20 -1.70
CA TYR A 143 -11.67 -0.81 -0.69
C TYR A 143 -10.81 -0.67 0.59
N ALA A 144 -9.49 -0.50 0.44
CA ALA A 144 -8.60 -0.34 1.58
C ALA A 144 -8.95 0.92 2.39
N SER A 145 -9.24 2.03 1.70
CA SER A 145 -9.67 3.28 2.35
C SER A 145 -10.95 3.12 3.15
N GLU A 146 -11.96 2.42 2.61
CA GLU A 146 -13.18 2.10 3.34
C GLU A 146 -12.92 1.25 4.59
N GLN A 147 -11.94 0.35 4.53
CA GLN A 147 -11.50 -0.44 5.67
C GLN A 147 -10.58 0.32 6.64
N LYS A 148 -10.36 1.63 6.45
CA LYS A 148 -9.43 2.44 7.25
C LYS A 148 -7.97 1.95 7.15
N VAL A 149 -7.59 1.43 6.01
CA VAL A 149 -6.26 0.92 5.71
C VAL A 149 -5.62 1.77 4.63
N MET A 150 -4.39 2.21 4.86
CA MET A 150 -3.50 2.77 3.85
C MET A 150 -2.53 1.69 3.39
N LEU A 151 -2.47 1.43 2.08
CA LEU A 151 -1.48 0.54 1.50
C LEU A 151 -0.19 1.34 1.24
N ALA A 152 0.95 0.80 1.63
CA ALA A 152 2.25 1.43 1.43
C ALA A 152 3.24 0.46 0.82
N GLY A 153 3.81 0.80 -0.32
CA GLY A 153 4.99 0.14 -0.90
C GLY A 153 6.29 0.75 -0.37
N PRO A 154 7.46 0.16 -0.72
CA PRO A 154 8.76 0.68 -0.31
C PRO A 154 8.99 2.15 -0.69
N ALA A 155 8.57 2.55 -1.89
CA ALA A 155 8.74 3.92 -2.36
C ALA A 155 7.79 4.92 -1.68
N THR A 156 6.62 4.47 -1.21
CA THR A 156 5.57 5.35 -0.72
C THR A 156 5.48 5.42 0.80
N LEU A 157 6.01 4.42 1.53
CA LEU A 157 5.89 4.36 2.99
C LEU A 157 6.41 5.63 3.68
N LEU A 158 7.64 6.03 3.38
CA LEU A 158 8.25 7.19 4.02
C LEU A 158 7.49 8.48 3.72
N MET A 159 7.03 8.63 2.49
CA MET A 159 6.24 9.79 2.08
C MET A 159 4.88 9.81 2.80
N GLN A 160 4.21 8.68 2.93
CA GLN A 160 2.95 8.58 3.68
C GLN A 160 3.15 8.94 5.15
N LEU A 161 4.21 8.43 5.80
CA LEU A 161 4.52 8.76 7.19
C LEU A 161 4.81 10.25 7.36
N GLU A 162 5.55 10.88 6.45
CA GLU A 162 5.85 12.30 6.52
C GLU A 162 4.59 13.17 6.28
N ILE A 163 3.72 12.77 5.35
CA ILE A 163 2.42 13.43 5.14
C ILE A 163 1.56 13.35 6.40
N ILE A 164 1.46 12.16 7.01
CA ILE A 164 0.69 11.95 8.23
C ILE A 164 1.24 12.84 9.36
N LYS A 165 2.55 12.82 9.57
CA LYS A 165 3.25 13.63 10.58
C LYS A 165 3.04 15.15 10.36
N ASN A 166 3.12 15.62 9.13
CA ASN A 166 2.91 17.03 8.81
C ASN A 166 1.44 17.42 8.93
N SER A 167 0.52 16.55 8.52
CA SER A 167 -0.92 16.75 8.74
C SER A 167 -1.23 16.92 10.22
N GLN A 168 -0.63 16.13 11.12
CA GLN A 168 -0.84 16.26 12.55
C GLN A 168 -0.37 17.63 13.10
N LYS A 169 0.73 18.20 12.57
CA LYS A 169 1.17 19.55 12.94
C LYS A 169 0.14 20.60 12.53
N VAL A 170 -0.43 20.47 11.35
CA VAL A 170 -1.48 21.35 10.85
C VAL A 170 -2.73 21.21 11.72
N PHE A 171 -3.16 19.98 12.04
CA PHE A 171 -4.29 19.73 12.94
C PHE A 171 -4.11 20.36 14.32
N ALA A 172 -2.91 20.28 14.90
CA ALA A 172 -2.62 20.91 16.20
C ALA A 172 -2.72 22.44 16.17
N MET A 173 -2.39 23.05 15.04
CA MET A 173 -2.58 24.50 14.87
C MET A 173 -4.07 24.89 14.80
N TYR A 174 -4.91 24.01 14.27
CA TYR A 174 -6.33 24.25 14.06
C TYR A 174 -7.22 23.81 15.26
N GLU A 175 -6.78 22.88 16.13
CA GLU A 175 -7.49 22.56 17.39
C GLU A 175 -7.70 23.80 18.29
N LYS A 176 -6.99 24.89 18.00
CA LYS A 176 -7.23 26.21 18.61
C LYS A 176 -8.36 27.01 17.96
N THR A 177 -8.92 26.53 16.85
CA THR A 177 -10.04 27.18 16.14
C THR A 177 -11.03 26.13 15.63
N SER A 178 -12.24 26.21 16.08
CA SER A 178 -13.37 25.28 16.05
C SER A 178 -13.91 24.84 14.68
N ASP A 179 -13.29 23.95 13.91
CA ASP A 179 -13.96 23.33 12.76
C ASP A 179 -13.38 21.97 12.36
N ILE A 180 -13.52 20.99 13.26
CA ILE A 180 -13.02 19.60 13.07
C ILE A 180 -13.71 18.87 11.89
N ALA A 181 -14.98 19.17 11.61
CA ALA A 181 -15.74 18.49 10.55
C ALA A 181 -15.29 18.90 9.13
N GLU A 182 -15.10 20.19 8.91
CA GLU A 182 -14.67 20.74 7.59
C GLU A 182 -13.24 20.33 7.25
N MET A 183 -12.43 20.04 8.24
CA MET A 183 -11.04 19.67 8.09
C MET A 183 -10.85 18.19 7.74
N ASN A 184 -11.71 17.32 8.26
CA ASN A 184 -11.75 15.91 7.81
C ASN A 184 -12.08 15.81 6.32
N GLU A 185 -13.02 16.58 5.81
CA GLU A 185 -13.34 16.62 4.37
C GLU A 185 -12.15 17.14 3.55
N LYS A 186 -11.47 18.17 4.02
CA LYS A 186 -10.27 18.69 3.34
C LYS A 186 -9.12 17.67 3.33
N PHE A 187 -8.90 16.95 4.43
CA PHE A 187 -7.89 15.89 4.48
C PHE A 187 -8.22 14.76 3.49
N TYR A 188 -9.47 14.31 3.43
CA TYR A 188 -9.93 13.32 2.45
C TYR A 188 -9.73 13.83 1.01
N SER A 189 -10.08 15.09 0.75
CA SER A 189 -9.89 15.72 -0.55
C SER A 189 -8.42 15.78 -0.96
N GLU A 190 -7.52 16.15 -0.05
CA GLU A 190 -6.08 16.20 -0.34
C GLU A 190 -5.47 14.80 -0.52
N ALA A 191 -5.91 13.81 0.27
CA ALA A 191 -5.51 12.41 0.09
C ALA A 191 -5.97 11.87 -1.28
N GLN A 192 -7.18 12.19 -1.71
CA GLN A 192 -7.68 11.83 -3.04
C GLN A 192 -6.93 12.53 -4.17
N LYS A 193 -6.59 13.81 -4.02
CA LYS A 193 -5.75 14.53 -5.01
C LYS A 193 -4.37 13.91 -5.12
N PHE A 194 -3.81 13.46 -4.01
CA PHE A 194 -2.51 12.79 -3.98
C PHE A 194 -2.56 11.43 -4.69
N VAL A 195 -3.61 10.62 -4.44
CA VAL A 195 -3.86 9.39 -5.20
C VAL A 195 -4.00 9.69 -6.69
N GLY A 196 -4.78 10.71 -7.06
CA GLY A 196 -4.92 11.14 -8.45
C GLY A 196 -3.62 11.64 -9.09
N ALA A 197 -2.73 12.24 -8.32
CA ALA A 197 -1.40 12.64 -8.80
C ALA A 197 -0.49 11.43 -9.05
N ILE A 198 -0.54 10.41 -8.19
CA ILE A 198 0.17 9.13 -8.40
C ILE A 198 -0.35 8.43 -9.65
N GLU A 199 -1.67 8.34 -9.84
CA GLU A 199 -2.27 7.75 -11.04
C GLU A 199 -1.87 8.50 -12.33
N LYS A 200 -1.74 9.82 -12.25
CA LYS A 200 -1.25 10.61 -13.38
C LYS A 200 0.22 10.33 -13.69
N ILE A 201 1.07 10.24 -12.67
CA ILE A 201 2.49 9.87 -12.85
C ILE A 201 2.61 8.47 -13.45
N ASP A 202 1.79 7.52 -13.03
CA ASP A 202 1.77 6.16 -13.58
C ASP A 202 1.37 6.15 -15.06
N LYS A 203 0.34 6.93 -15.44
CA LYS A 203 -0.06 7.12 -16.84
C LYS A 203 1.05 7.76 -17.67
N ASP A 204 1.72 8.78 -17.13
CA ASP A 204 2.81 9.48 -17.83
C ASP A 204 4.03 8.57 -17.99
N LEU A 205 4.33 7.73 -16.98
CA LEU A 205 5.37 6.70 -17.03
C LEU A 205 5.04 5.62 -18.08
N THR A 206 3.81 5.12 -18.10
CA THR A 206 3.34 4.14 -19.08
C THR A 206 3.41 4.72 -20.51
N SER A 207 2.94 5.95 -20.72
CA SER A 207 3.04 6.65 -22.00
C SER A 207 4.49 6.88 -22.44
N THR A 208 5.37 7.16 -21.50
CA THR A 208 6.80 7.35 -21.75
C THR A 208 7.46 6.02 -22.14
N GLN A 209 7.13 4.91 -21.43
CA GLN A 209 7.60 3.57 -21.75
C GLN A 209 7.13 3.11 -23.13
N ASP A 210 5.88 3.36 -23.50
CA ASP A 210 5.34 3.06 -24.82
C ASP A 210 6.05 3.86 -25.91
N SER A 211 6.33 5.14 -25.66
CA SER A 211 7.07 6.02 -26.57
C SER A 211 8.51 5.54 -26.76
N PHE A 212 9.16 5.12 -25.68
CA PHE A 212 10.50 4.50 -25.73
C PHE A 212 10.50 3.16 -26.48
N GLY A 213 9.45 2.34 -26.27
CA GLY A 213 9.26 1.10 -27.02
C GLY A 213 9.15 1.32 -28.53
N LYS A 214 8.36 2.31 -28.94
CA LYS A 214 8.21 2.71 -30.37
C LYS A 214 9.52 3.25 -30.97
N LEU A 215 10.26 4.07 -30.23
CA LEU A 215 11.58 4.56 -30.67
C LEU A 215 12.61 3.44 -30.82
N LYS A 216 12.58 2.45 -29.89
CA LYS A 216 13.47 1.28 -29.96
C LYS A 216 13.14 0.39 -31.17
N ALA A 217 11.85 0.23 -31.50
CA ALA A 217 11.42 -0.51 -32.68
C ALA A 217 11.83 0.18 -33.98
N LEU A 218 11.79 1.52 -34.06
CA LEU A 218 12.22 2.31 -35.21
C LEU A 218 13.74 2.30 -35.42
N ARG A 219 14.54 1.99 -34.40
CA ARG A 219 16.01 1.94 -34.47
C ARG A 219 16.54 0.56 -34.90
N MET A 220 15.68 -0.45 -34.94
CA MET A 220 16.05 -1.84 -35.33
C MET A 220 15.62 -2.18 -36.76
N ASN A 221 14.98 -1.26 -37.50
CA ASN A 221 14.75 -1.28 -38.93
C ASN A 221 15.66 -0.27 -39.64
#